data_13dfcdc426d627adcd0d021ebac3697d
#
_entry.id   13dfcdc426d627adcd0d021ebac3697d
#
_cell.length_a   1.000
_cell.length_b   1.000
_cell.length_c   1.000
_cell.angle_alpha   90.00
_cell.angle_beta   90.00
_cell.angle_gamma   90.00
#
_symmetry.space_group_name_H-M   'P 1'
#
loop_
_entity.id
_entity.type
_entity.pdbx_description
1 polymer ?
#
loop_
_entity_poly.entity_id
_entity_poly.type
_entity_poly.pdbx_seq_one_letter_code
_entity_poly.pdbx_strand_id
1 'polypeptide(L)'
;KKEENPIGNYGKAQEKCAGKNSPVGHWEISGFVKEKPFKTYPNGFPEKMIEEFKKKTGVKGTLFNGVGSGTELLKQYGEEHLKTGFPIVYTSADSVFQIAAHEDIIPVERLYEICKIAREMLSKEEYDIGTVIARPFVGNKADNFTRTYNRKDCESPEFGKTMLDVLYETNEEVV
;
A
#
# COMPACT_ATOMS: atom_id res chain seq x y z
N LYS A 1 16.07 -26.56 14.57
CA LYS A 1 16.50 -27.51 15.63
C LYS A 1 15.44 -27.48 16.73
N LYS A 2 15.10 -28.65 17.28
CA LYS A 2 14.23 -28.73 18.44
C LYS A 2 15.11 -28.48 19.68
N GLU A 3 14.69 -27.50 20.51
CA GLU A 3 15.35 -27.24 21.78
C GLU A 3 14.90 -28.29 22.80
N GLU A 4 15.85 -28.95 23.48
CA GLU A 4 15.53 -30.04 24.41
C GLU A 4 14.98 -29.54 25.75
N ASN A 5 15.43 -28.37 26.19
CA ASN A 5 14.97 -27.72 27.44
C ASN A 5 14.62 -26.26 27.22
N PRO A 6 13.49 -25.96 26.56
CA PRO A 6 13.10 -24.59 26.28
C PRO A 6 12.68 -23.87 27.57
N ILE A 7 13.16 -22.63 27.74
CA ILE A 7 12.73 -21.74 28.84
C ILE A 7 11.42 -21.00 28.54
N GLY A 8 10.87 -21.17 27.31
CA GLY A 8 9.60 -20.61 26.86
C GLY A 8 8.86 -21.57 25.96
N ASN A 9 7.70 -21.18 25.48
CA ASN A 9 6.89 -21.96 24.54
C ASN A 9 7.25 -21.60 23.09
N TYR A 10 7.25 -22.60 22.22
CA TYR A 10 7.39 -22.41 20.77
C TYR A 10 6.43 -23.31 20.01
N GLY A 11 6.07 -22.91 18.81
CA GLY A 11 5.16 -23.68 17.97
C GLY A 11 5.23 -23.28 16.50
N LYS A 12 4.39 -23.89 15.70
CA LYS A 12 4.13 -23.52 14.31
C LYS A 12 2.71 -23.00 14.20
N ALA A 13 2.53 -21.89 13.52
CA ALA A 13 1.23 -21.39 13.11
C ALA A 13 1.12 -21.50 11.58
N GLN A 14 -0.08 -21.80 11.09
CA GLN A 14 -0.41 -21.80 9.68
C GLN A 14 -1.40 -20.67 9.43
N GLU A 15 -1.06 -19.81 8.48
CA GLU A 15 -1.94 -18.75 8.01
C GLU A 15 -3.23 -19.34 7.41
N LYS A 16 -4.37 -18.79 7.79
CA LYS A 16 -5.70 -19.15 7.28
C LYS A 16 -6.23 -18.14 6.28
N CYS A 17 -5.82 -16.87 6.41
CA CYS A 17 -6.22 -15.84 5.48
C CYS A 17 -5.75 -16.17 4.06
N ALA A 18 -6.62 -15.89 3.09
CA ALA A 18 -6.28 -16.04 1.69
C ALA A 18 -5.49 -14.83 1.17
N GLY A 19 -4.49 -15.10 0.32
CA GLY A 19 -3.69 -14.06 -0.35
C GLY A 19 -2.46 -13.62 0.43
N LYS A 20 -1.71 -12.68 -0.16
CA LYS A 20 -0.53 -12.06 0.43
C LYS A 20 -0.82 -10.59 0.68
N ASN A 21 -0.97 -10.21 1.93
CA ASN A 21 -1.15 -8.82 2.32
C ASN A 21 -0.79 -8.66 3.80
N SER A 22 0.12 -7.75 4.13
CA SER A 22 0.59 -7.55 5.50
C SER A 22 -0.52 -7.18 6.49
N PRO A 23 -1.43 -6.23 6.20
CA PRO A 23 -2.57 -5.95 7.05
C PRO A 23 -3.43 -7.17 7.36
N VAL A 24 -3.71 -8.01 6.38
CA VAL A 24 -4.52 -9.22 6.55
C VAL A 24 -3.85 -10.18 7.54
N GLY A 25 -2.52 -10.34 7.48
CA GLY A 25 -1.78 -11.13 8.45
C GLY A 25 -1.85 -10.56 9.88
N HIS A 26 -1.80 -9.23 10.04
CA HIS A 26 -1.98 -8.57 11.33
C HIS A 26 -3.40 -8.75 11.87
N TRP A 27 -4.43 -8.66 11.01
CA TRP A 27 -5.82 -8.93 11.41
C TRP A 27 -6.01 -10.38 11.89
N GLU A 28 -5.39 -11.35 11.20
CA GLU A 28 -5.46 -12.75 11.61
C GLU A 28 -4.80 -12.97 12.98
N ILE A 29 -3.63 -12.37 13.24
CA ILE A 29 -2.98 -12.40 14.55
C ILE A 29 -3.90 -11.77 15.62
N SER A 30 -4.66 -10.74 15.25
CA SER A 30 -5.62 -10.04 16.12
C SER A 30 -7.00 -10.71 16.18
N GLY A 31 -7.16 -11.91 15.60
CA GLY A 31 -8.37 -12.74 15.71
C GLY A 31 -9.37 -12.62 14.58
N PHE A 32 -9.10 -11.80 13.55
CA PHE A 32 -9.97 -11.66 12.38
C PHE A 32 -9.39 -12.34 11.14
N VAL A 33 -10.07 -13.35 10.61
CA VAL A 33 -9.66 -14.08 9.40
C VAL A 33 -10.45 -13.57 8.19
N LYS A 34 -9.74 -12.96 7.22
CA LYS A 34 -10.33 -12.54 5.94
C LYS A 34 -10.38 -13.74 4.99
N GLU A 35 -11.59 -14.22 4.68
CA GLU A 35 -11.79 -15.40 3.82
C GLU A 35 -11.49 -15.14 2.35
N LYS A 36 -11.86 -13.95 1.83
CA LYS A 36 -11.62 -13.57 0.43
C LYS A 36 -10.35 -12.77 0.32
N PRO A 37 -9.39 -13.16 -0.54
CA PRO A 37 -8.18 -12.38 -0.76
C PRO A 37 -8.52 -11.05 -1.44
N PHE A 38 -7.71 -10.02 -1.20
CA PHE A 38 -7.73 -8.82 -2.00
C PHE A 38 -7.32 -9.12 -3.46
N LYS A 39 -7.81 -8.33 -4.41
CA LYS A 39 -7.44 -8.47 -5.81
C LYS A 39 -6.00 -8.05 -6.06
N THR A 40 -5.30 -8.80 -6.90
CA THR A 40 -3.96 -8.47 -7.39
C THR A 40 -3.99 -8.12 -8.86
N TYR A 41 -3.03 -7.34 -9.31
CA TYR A 41 -2.99 -6.80 -10.68
C TYR A 41 -1.64 -7.11 -11.36
N PRO A 42 -1.36 -8.38 -11.69
CA PRO A 42 -0.06 -8.81 -12.21
C PRO A 42 0.31 -8.20 -13.57
N ASN A 43 -0.67 -7.70 -14.31
CA ASN A 43 -0.48 -7.05 -15.61
C ASN A 43 -0.67 -5.51 -15.56
N GLY A 44 -0.64 -4.93 -14.35
CA GLY A 44 -1.00 -3.53 -14.14
C GLY A 44 -2.49 -3.31 -13.96
N PHE A 45 -2.86 -2.09 -13.61
CA PHE A 45 -4.25 -1.72 -13.32
C PHE A 45 -5.05 -1.53 -14.61
N PRO A 46 -6.35 -1.88 -14.63
CA PRO A 46 -7.23 -1.59 -15.76
C PRO A 46 -7.26 -0.10 -16.10
N GLU A 47 -7.33 0.23 -17.38
CA GLU A 47 -7.41 1.62 -17.86
C GLU A 47 -8.51 2.43 -17.16
N LYS A 48 -9.70 1.82 -17.00
CA LYS A 48 -10.83 2.42 -16.27
C LYS A 48 -10.45 2.86 -14.85
N MET A 49 -9.64 2.07 -14.14
CA MET A 49 -9.18 2.38 -12.78
C MET A 49 -8.25 3.60 -12.79
N ILE A 50 -7.31 3.65 -13.73
CA ILE A 50 -6.38 4.77 -13.87
C ILE A 50 -7.10 6.06 -14.28
N GLU A 51 -8.09 5.99 -15.19
CA GLU A 51 -8.88 7.14 -15.57
C GLU A 51 -9.75 7.67 -14.41
N GLU A 52 -10.37 6.77 -13.63
CA GLU A 52 -11.10 7.17 -12.42
C GLU A 52 -10.16 7.80 -11.38
N PHE A 53 -8.98 7.23 -11.18
CA PHE A 53 -7.95 7.79 -10.31
C PHE A 53 -7.57 9.22 -10.73
N LYS A 54 -7.23 9.44 -11.99
CA LYS A 54 -6.89 10.77 -12.52
C LYS A 54 -8.03 11.77 -12.30
N LYS A 55 -9.25 11.37 -12.64
CA LYS A 55 -10.44 12.22 -12.50
C LYS A 55 -10.70 12.62 -11.05
N LYS A 56 -10.60 11.69 -10.11
CA LYS A 56 -10.91 11.95 -8.68
C LYS A 56 -9.81 12.73 -7.97
N THR A 57 -8.55 12.44 -8.28
CA THR A 57 -7.41 13.11 -7.64
C THR A 57 -7.03 14.44 -8.30
N GLY A 58 -7.47 14.67 -9.53
CA GLY A 58 -7.12 15.85 -10.32
C GLY A 58 -5.72 15.80 -10.93
N VAL A 59 -5.01 14.67 -10.86
CA VAL A 59 -3.73 14.50 -11.55
C VAL A 59 -3.97 14.40 -13.05
N LYS A 60 -3.12 15.10 -13.84
CA LYS A 60 -3.31 15.20 -15.30
C LYS A 60 -2.86 13.94 -16.06
N GLY A 61 -2.02 13.12 -15.45
CA GLY A 61 -1.49 11.90 -16.04
C GLY A 61 -0.79 11.04 -14.99
N THR A 62 -0.39 9.83 -15.38
CA THR A 62 0.41 8.93 -14.56
C THR A 62 1.56 8.38 -15.41
N LEU A 63 2.70 8.16 -14.78
CA LEU A 63 3.83 7.46 -15.39
C LEU A 63 3.78 6.01 -14.94
N PHE A 64 4.04 5.12 -15.89
CA PHE A 64 4.00 3.69 -15.70
C PHE A 64 2.60 3.18 -15.27
N ASN A 65 2.38 1.89 -15.38
CA ASN A 65 1.23 1.15 -14.88
C ASN A 65 1.55 -0.34 -14.98
N GLY A 66 2.11 -0.93 -13.93
CA GLY A 66 2.53 -2.32 -13.97
C GLY A 66 3.17 -2.78 -12.68
N VAL A 67 3.69 -4.01 -12.70
CA VAL A 67 4.48 -4.56 -11.61
C VAL A 67 5.92 -4.10 -11.73
N GLY A 68 6.49 -3.54 -10.65
CA GLY A 68 7.86 -3.07 -10.71
C GLY A 68 8.50 -2.84 -9.34
N SER A 69 9.83 -2.84 -9.34
CA SER A 69 10.62 -2.37 -8.20
C SER A 69 10.58 -0.84 -8.15
N GLY A 70 10.05 -0.27 -7.08
CA GLY A 70 9.99 1.17 -6.99
C GLY A 70 11.35 1.87 -7.09
N THR A 71 12.45 1.25 -6.66
CA THR A 71 13.80 1.84 -6.83
C THR A 71 14.20 1.91 -8.30
N GLU A 72 13.94 0.87 -9.07
CA GLU A 72 14.22 0.85 -10.51
C GLU A 72 13.29 1.81 -11.28
N LEU A 73 12.01 1.90 -10.86
CA LEU A 73 11.06 2.83 -11.47
C LEU A 73 11.44 4.29 -11.22
N LEU A 74 12.02 4.63 -10.06
CA LEU A 74 12.53 5.98 -9.83
C LEU A 74 13.69 6.31 -10.78
N LYS A 75 14.61 5.39 -11.03
CA LYS A 75 15.71 5.60 -11.99
C LYS A 75 15.18 5.81 -13.42
N GLN A 76 14.14 5.07 -13.79
CA GLN A 76 13.58 5.07 -15.15
C GLN A 76 12.66 6.26 -15.42
N TYR A 77 11.82 6.62 -14.46
CA TYR A 77 10.73 7.60 -14.65
C TYR A 77 10.89 8.86 -13.78
N GLY A 78 11.86 8.92 -12.87
CA GLY A 78 12.00 10.05 -11.95
C GLY A 78 12.25 11.37 -12.68
N GLU A 79 13.11 11.39 -13.70
CA GLU A 79 13.36 12.61 -14.49
C GLU A 79 12.14 13.03 -15.33
N GLU A 80 11.35 12.08 -15.82
CA GLU A 80 10.10 12.38 -16.50
C GLU A 80 9.06 12.93 -15.54
N HIS A 81 8.99 12.38 -14.32
CA HIS A 81 8.16 12.91 -13.26
C HIS A 81 8.51 14.38 -12.94
N LEU A 82 9.79 14.72 -12.80
CA LEU A 82 10.24 16.10 -12.57
C LEU A 82 9.78 17.06 -13.67
N LYS A 83 9.74 16.60 -14.93
CA LYS A 83 9.33 17.42 -16.10
C LYS A 83 7.82 17.55 -16.23
N THR A 84 7.08 16.49 -15.98
CA THR A 84 5.63 16.41 -16.26
C THR A 84 4.76 16.69 -15.04
N GLY A 85 5.27 16.45 -13.84
CA GLY A 85 4.49 16.44 -12.60
C GLY A 85 3.57 15.22 -12.45
N PHE A 86 3.65 14.23 -13.35
CA PHE A 86 2.80 13.04 -13.28
C PHE A 86 3.35 12.03 -12.28
N PRO A 87 2.56 11.59 -11.29
CA PRO A 87 3.02 10.59 -10.33
C PRO A 87 3.31 9.24 -11.02
N ILE A 88 4.27 8.50 -10.46
CA ILE A 88 4.60 7.14 -10.91
C ILE A 88 3.68 6.17 -10.17
N VAL A 89 2.83 5.44 -10.91
CA VAL A 89 1.85 4.50 -10.35
C VAL A 89 2.27 3.07 -10.67
N TYR A 90 2.33 2.20 -9.66
CA TYR A 90 2.77 0.83 -9.83
C TYR A 90 2.22 -0.11 -8.75
N THR A 91 2.32 -1.39 -9.01
CA THR A 91 1.96 -2.46 -8.06
C THR A 91 3.13 -3.43 -7.84
N SER A 92 2.92 -4.42 -7.01
CA SER A 92 3.82 -5.56 -6.78
C SER A 92 3.04 -6.87 -6.82
N ALA A 93 3.63 -7.96 -6.33
CA ALA A 93 2.92 -9.23 -6.22
C ALA A 93 1.78 -9.20 -5.19
N ASP A 94 1.82 -8.23 -4.27
CA ASP A 94 0.80 -8.01 -3.26
C ASP A 94 -0.34 -7.13 -3.78
N SER A 95 -1.44 -7.05 -3.03
CA SER A 95 -2.57 -6.17 -3.36
C SER A 95 -2.30 -4.73 -2.94
N VAL A 96 -1.48 -4.03 -3.72
CA VAL A 96 -1.05 -2.67 -3.42
C VAL A 96 -1.18 -1.73 -4.61
N PHE A 97 -1.56 -0.49 -4.34
CA PHE A 97 -1.53 0.63 -5.28
C PHE A 97 -0.52 1.66 -4.77
N GLN A 98 0.64 1.74 -5.42
CA GLN A 98 1.74 2.59 -4.98
C GLN A 98 1.84 3.84 -5.84
N ILE A 99 2.01 4.99 -5.20
CA ILE A 99 2.08 6.31 -5.83
C ILE A 99 3.40 6.94 -5.42
N ALA A 100 4.37 6.99 -6.33
CA ALA A 100 5.62 7.67 -6.08
C ALA A 100 5.61 9.08 -6.67
N ALA A 101 6.08 10.05 -5.88
CA ALA A 101 6.20 11.44 -6.27
C ALA A 101 7.37 12.14 -5.58
N HIS A 102 8.03 13.05 -6.29
CA HIS A 102 9.09 13.89 -5.76
C HIS A 102 8.48 14.98 -4.86
N GLU A 103 9.08 15.20 -3.69
CA GLU A 103 8.52 16.10 -2.67
C GLU A 103 8.43 17.56 -3.11
N ASP A 104 9.31 18.03 -3.99
CA ASP A 104 9.27 19.38 -4.54
C ASP A 104 8.24 19.54 -5.68
N ILE A 105 7.75 18.43 -6.28
CA ILE A 105 6.81 18.44 -7.40
C ILE A 105 5.39 18.22 -6.92
N ILE A 106 5.20 17.22 -6.09
CA ILE A 106 3.95 16.94 -5.38
C ILE A 106 4.29 16.92 -3.88
N PRO A 107 4.03 18.01 -3.16
CA PRO A 107 4.30 18.09 -1.73
C PRO A 107 3.70 16.91 -0.95
N VAL A 108 4.35 16.53 0.14
CA VAL A 108 3.98 15.32 0.92
C VAL A 108 2.51 15.33 1.33
N GLU A 109 2.00 16.46 1.80
CA GLU A 109 0.58 16.62 2.19
C GLU A 109 -0.34 16.38 1.01
N ARG A 110 0.00 16.90 -0.18
CA ARG A 110 -0.78 16.68 -1.39
C ARG A 110 -0.72 15.21 -1.84
N LEU A 111 0.42 14.56 -1.71
CA LEU A 111 0.54 13.13 -1.98
C LEU A 111 -0.36 12.30 -1.03
N TYR A 112 -0.43 12.68 0.25
CA TYR A 112 -1.31 12.02 1.23
C TYR A 112 -2.80 12.22 0.90
N GLU A 113 -3.20 13.42 0.44
CA GLU A 113 -4.57 13.65 -0.04
C GLU A 113 -4.89 12.76 -1.25
N ILE A 114 -3.98 12.68 -2.22
CA ILE A 114 -4.13 11.80 -3.39
C ILE A 114 -4.30 10.35 -2.93
N CYS A 115 -3.48 9.88 -1.99
CA CYS A 115 -3.58 8.53 -1.45
C CYS A 115 -4.89 8.27 -0.70
N LYS A 116 -5.40 9.26 0.03
CA LYS A 116 -6.70 9.15 0.71
C LYS A 116 -7.84 9.02 -0.29
N ILE A 117 -7.88 9.87 -1.32
CA ILE A 117 -8.88 9.80 -2.39
C ILE A 117 -8.79 8.45 -3.13
N ALA A 118 -7.56 8.00 -3.43
CA ALA A 118 -7.33 6.70 -4.04
C ALA A 118 -7.81 5.56 -3.13
N ARG A 119 -7.58 5.63 -1.81
CA ARG A 119 -8.05 4.63 -0.86
C ARG A 119 -9.58 4.49 -0.90
N GLU A 120 -10.30 5.61 -0.83
CA GLU A 120 -11.76 5.61 -0.90
C GLU A 120 -12.27 4.98 -2.21
N MET A 121 -11.64 5.33 -3.33
CA MET A 121 -11.98 4.77 -4.65
C MET A 121 -11.72 3.27 -4.74
N LEU A 122 -10.55 2.82 -4.24
CA LEU A 122 -10.04 1.45 -4.40
C LEU A 122 -10.60 0.46 -3.36
N SER A 123 -11.38 0.95 -2.38
CA SER A 123 -12.13 0.11 -1.44
C SER A 123 -13.39 -0.52 -2.04
N LYS A 124 -13.81 -0.07 -3.22
CA LYS A 124 -14.96 -0.65 -3.91
C LYS A 124 -14.70 -2.11 -4.23
N GLU A 125 -15.73 -2.98 -4.13
CA GLU A 125 -15.65 -4.39 -4.48
C GLU A 125 -15.12 -4.65 -5.91
N GLU A 126 -15.38 -3.72 -6.83
CA GLU A 126 -14.87 -3.75 -8.20
C GLU A 126 -13.34 -3.79 -8.24
N TYR A 127 -12.67 -3.02 -7.37
CA TYR A 127 -11.20 -2.90 -7.34
C TYR A 127 -10.56 -3.68 -6.21
N ASP A 128 -11.11 -3.63 -5.02
CA ASP A 128 -10.75 -4.41 -3.81
C ASP A 128 -9.23 -4.50 -3.57
N ILE A 129 -8.57 -3.34 -3.53
CA ILE A 129 -7.13 -3.23 -3.24
C ILE A 129 -6.90 -3.10 -1.74
N GLY A 130 -5.99 -3.90 -1.19
CA GLY A 130 -5.68 -3.93 0.23
C GLY A 130 -5.04 -2.65 0.76
N THR A 131 -4.01 -2.14 0.06
CA THR A 131 -3.20 -1.01 0.55
C THR A 131 -2.95 0.02 -0.54
N VAL A 132 -3.10 1.30 -0.23
CA VAL A 132 -2.59 2.42 -1.05
C VAL A 132 -1.37 3.00 -0.36
N ILE A 133 -0.26 3.15 -1.08
CA ILE A 133 1.02 3.55 -0.48
C ILE A 133 1.53 4.85 -1.10
N ALA A 134 1.71 5.87 -0.28
CA ALA A 134 2.49 7.06 -0.64
C ALA A 134 3.98 6.72 -0.60
N ARG A 135 4.69 6.98 -1.69
CA ARG A 135 6.12 6.73 -1.87
C ARG A 135 6.86 8.02 -2.25
N PRO A 136 6.99 8.98 -1.33
CA PRO A 136 7.73 10.19 -1.61
C PRO A 136 9.23 9.91 -1.82
N PHE A 137 9.86 10.72 -2.67
CA PHE A 137 11.28 10.63 -2.96
C PHE A 137 11.88 12.01 -3.23
N VAL A 138 13.21 12.10 -3.22
CA VAL A 138 14.00 13.28 -3.50
C VAL A 138 15.14 12.92 -4.47
N GLY A 139 15.86 13.91 -4.97
CA GLY A 139 16.95 13.75 -5.93
C GLY A 139 16.67 14.51 -7.22
N ASN A 140 17.60 14.56 -8.14
CA ASN A 140 17.46 15.34 -9.38
C ASN A 140 17.86 14.59 -10.65
N LYS A 141 18.35 13.35 -10.53
CA LYS A 141 18.74 12.49 -11.64
C LYS A 141 18.68 11.01 -11.26
N ALA A 142 18.72 10.14 -12.27
CA ALA A 142 18.52 8.71 -12.14
C ALA A 142 19.39 8.00 -11.10
N ASP A 143 20.62 8.48 -10.90
CA ASP A 143 21.60 7.88 -9.99
C ASP A 143 21.46 8.32 -8.51
N ASN A 144 20.67 9.37 -8.23
CA ASN A 144 20.54 9.90 -6.88
C ASN A 144 19.10 10.00 -6.35
N PHE A 145 18.11 9.51 -7.09
CA PHE A 145 16.77 9.42 -6.55
C PHE A 145 16.70 8.49 -5.35
N THR A 146 16.23 9.02 -4.22
CA THR A 146 16.18 8.33 -2.95
C THR A 146 14.80 8.49 -2.30
N ARG A 147 14.23 7.39 -1.84
CA ARG A 147 12.97 7.40 -1.06
C ARG A 147 13.19 8.07 0.28
N THR A 148 12.22 8.86 0.71
CA THR A 148 12.23 9.49 2.03
C THR A 148 11.52 8.65 3.08
N TYR A 149 11.61 9.06 4.34
CA TYR A 149 10.89 8.47 5.46
C TYR A 149 9.42 8.88 5.52
N ASN A 150 8.97 9.79 4.65
CA ASN A 150 7.57 10.25 4.56
C ASN A 150 6.66 9.24 3.82
N ARG A 151 7.04 7.95 3.80
CA ARG A 151 6.14 6.88 3.36
C ARG A 151 4.91 6.84 4.27
N LYS A 152 3.74 6.68 3.64
CA LYS A 152 2.49 6.48 4.36
C LYS A 152 1.66 5.40 3.68
N ASP A 153 1.24 4.43 4.45
CA ASP A 153 0.37 3.34 4.00
C ASP A 153 -1.07 3.69 4.44
N CYS A 154 -1.99 3.65 3.47
CA CYS A 154 -3.42 3.83 3.68
C CYS A 154 -4.07 2.46 3.48
N GLU A 155 -4.34 1.80 4.58
CA GLU A 155 -4.89 0.45 4.60
C GLU A 155 -6.38 0.45 4.30
N SER A 156 -6.88 -0.68 3.80
CA SER A 156 -8.31 -0.94 3.78
C SER A 156 -8.82 -1.04 5.23
N PRO A 157 -10.01 -0.50 5.54
CA PRO A 157 -10.58 -0.67 6.87
C PRO A 157 -10.80 -2.16 7.16
N GLU A 158 -10.75 -2.52 8.44
CA GLU A 158 -11.07 -3.87 8.88
C GLU A 158 -12.50 -4.22 8.47
N PHE A 159 -12.67 -5.50 8.09
CA PHE A 159 -13.98 -6.04 7.72
C PHE A 159 -14.68 -6.78 8.86
N GLY A 160 -14.07 -6.81 10.05
CA GLY A 160 -14.58 -7.51 11.22
C GLY A 160 -13.88 -7.08 12.50
N LYS A 161 -14.37 -7.63 13.61
CA LYS A 161 -13.93 -7.28 14.95
C LYS A 161 -12.59 -7.95 15.29
N THR A 162 -11.64 -7.17 15.75
CA THR A 162 -10.32 -7.63 16.20
C THR A 162 -10.25 -7.71 17.72
N MET A 163 -9.18 -8.29 18.26
CA MET A 163 -8.88 -8.26 19.69
C MET A 163 -8.81 -6.84 20.24
N LEU A 164 -8.28 -5.88 19.45
CA LEU A 164 -8.16 -4.48 19.87
C LEU A 164 -9.54 -3.83 20.06
N ASP A 165 -10.50 -4.14 19.18
CA ASP A 165 -11.88 -3.66 19.32
C ASP A 165 -12.53 -4.22 20.58
N VAL A 166 -12.29 -5.49 20.90
CA VAL A 166 -12.81 -6.13 22.12
C VAL A 166 -12.24 -5.48 23.37
N LEU A 167 -10.93 -5.24 23.41
CA LEU A 167 -10.27 -4.56 24.54
C LEU A 167 -10.81 -3.13 24.72
N TYR A 168 -10.94 -2.37 23.63
CA TYR A 168 -11.51 -1.02 23.67
C TYR A 168 -12.95 -1.01 24.20
N GLU A 169 -13.81 -1.93 23.76
CA GLU A 169 -15.20 -2.06 24.22
C GLU A 169 -15.31 -2.48 25.70
N THR A 170 -14.30 -3.16 26.24
CA THR A 170 -14.26 -3.54 27.66
C THR A 170 -13.58 -2.47 28.54
N ASN A 171 -13.33 -1.28 28.02
CA ASN A 171 -12.64 -0.17 28.65
C ASN A 171 -11.20 -0.50 29.08
N GLU A 172 -10.56 -1.43 28.44
CA GLU A 172 -9.13 -1.67 28.59
C GLU A 172 -8.33 -0.62 27.81
N GLU A 173 -7.15 -0.26 28.32
CA GLU A 173 -6.27 0.68 27.63
C GLU A 173 -5.66 0.02 26.39
N VAL A 174 -5.90 0.62 25.24
CA VAL A 174 -5.31 0.22 23.95
C VAL A 174 -4.40 1.32 23.47
N VAL A 175 -3.08 1.07 23.45
CA VAL A 175 -2.04 2.03 23.08
C VAL A 175 -1.44 1.69 21.71
#